data_2c935855a61ece86b023629deb8a1e1d
#
_entry.id   2c935855a61ece86b023629deb8a1e1d
#
_cell.length_a   1.000
_cell.length_b   1.000
_cell.length_c   1.000
_cell.angle_alpha   90.00
_cell.angle_beta   90.00
_cell.angle_gamma   90.00
#
_symmetry.space_group_name_H-M   'P 1'
#
loop_
_entity.id
_entity.type
_entity.pdbx_description
1 polymer ?
#
loop_
_entity_poly.entity_id
_entity_poly.type
_entity_poly.pdbx_seq_one_letter_code
_entity_poly.pdbx_strand_id
1 'polypeptide(L)'
;GRIDCMMVRMIYFIHDNDAANGAFTVLPGSHKSNVACPYDSNPDLEPGTISLEVKAGDAILFTEALRHGGRTNLSSQTRKTLHVGYGPHWLQSQNIATMDEPPHVTESTWQRWSPEQRALFRCWPDLLA
;
A
#
# COMPACT_ATOMS: atom_id res chain seq x y z
N GLY A 1 -17.93 -7.53 -15.91
CA GLY A 1 -16.62 -7.25 -16.46
C GLY A 1 -15.54 -8.03 -15.71
N ARG A 2 -14.41 -8.23 -16.32
CA ARG A 2 -13.24 -8.83 -15.68
C ARG A 2 -12.46 -7.70 -15.00
N ILE A 3 -12.07 -7.90 -13.76
CA ILE A 3 -11.17 -6.99 -13.04
C ILE A 3 -9.82 -7.68 -12.96
N ASP A 4 -8.82 -7.09 -13.57
CA ASP A 4 -7.47 -7.60 -13.54
C ASP A 4 -6.69 -6.94 -12.38
N CYS A 5 -5.96 -7.75 -11.63
CA CYS A 5 -5.06 -7.26 -10.61
C CYS A 5 -3.78 -6.77 -11.29
N MET A 6 -3.67 -5.46 -11.45
CA MET A 6 -2.51 -4.82 -12.08
C MET A 6 -1.39 -4.55 -11.08
N MET A 7 -1.71 -4.45 -9.81
CA MET A 7 -0.76 -4.07 -8.77
C MET A 7 -1.08 -4.78 -7.47
N VAL A 8 -0.06 -5.23 -6.79
CA VAL A 8 -0.15 -5.73 -5.42
C VAL A 8 0.63 -4.82 -4.49
N ARG A 9 0.12 -4.66 -3.30
CA ARG A 9 0.76 -3.87 -2.25
C ARG A 9 0.91 -4.68 -0.99
N MET A 10 2.07 -4.55 -0.35
CA MET A 10 2.31 -5.02 1.00
C MET A 10 2.49 -3.82 1.92
N ILE A 11 1.79 -3.85 3.05
CA ILE A 11 1.94 -2.87 4.11
C ILE A 11 2.54 -3.57 5.32
N TYR A 12 3.66 -3.05 5.81
CA TYR A 12 4.29 -3.48 7.05
C TYR A 12 3.93 -2.52 8.16
N PHE A 13 3.53 -3.05 9.31
CA PHE A 13 3.19 -2.29 10.50
C PHE A 13 4.39 -2.24 11.44
N ILE A 14 4.90 -1.04 11.70
CA ILE A 14 6.03 -0.82 12.61
C ILE A 14 5.58 -0.52 14.04
N HIS A 15 4.28 -0.37 14.24
CA HIS A 15 3.60 -0.21 15.52
C HIS A 15 2.34 -1.05 15.54
N ASP A 16 1.86 -1.40 16.75
CA ASP A 16 0.52 -1.93 16.93
C ASP A 16 -0.49 -0.92 16.35
N ASN A 17 -1.47 -1.44 15.64
CA ASN A 17 -2.50 -0.61 15.02
C ASN A 17 -3.88 -1.18 15.33
N ASP A 18 -4.70 -0.37 15.97
CA ASP A 18 -6.04 -0.72 16.42
C ASP A 18 -7.05 0.40 16.09
N ALA A 19 -8.28 0.25 16.55
CA ALA A 19 -9.34 1.20 16.28
C ALA A 19 -9.04 2.61 16.82
N ALA A 20 -8.31 2.74 17.93
CA ALA A 20 -8.04 4.04 18.54
C ALA A 20 -7.01 4.86 17.78
N ASN A 21 -6.00 4.19 17.19
CA ASN A 21 -4.91 4.87 16.47
C ASN A 21 -5.08 4.85 14.94
N GLY A 22 -6.32 4.60 14.46
CA GLY A 22 -6.66 4.67 13.05
C GLY A 22 -6.36 3.38 12.30
N ALA A 23 -7.00 2.28 12.70
CA ALA A 23 -6.84 0.96 12.11
C ALA A 23 -6.86 0.98 10.58
N PHE A 24 -6.03 0.16 9.97
CA PHE A 24 -6.14 -0.12 8.54
C PHE A 24 -7.46 -0.82 8.25
N THR A 25 -8.13 -0.41 7.19
CA THR A 25 -9.45 -0.91 6.84
C THR A 25 -9.49 -1.51 5.46
N VAL A 26 -10.36 -2.47 5.27
CA VAL A 26 -10.66 -3.06 3.97
C VAL A 26 -12.15 -3.29 3.81
N LEU A 27 -12.65 -3.20 2.58
CA LEU A 27 -13.98 -3.65 2.22
C LEU A 27 -13.87 -5.01 1.53
N PRO A 28 -14.14 -6.12 2.23
CA PRO A 28 -14.03 -7.46 1.65
C PRO A 28 -14.87 -7.62 0.38
N GLY A 29 -14.28 -8.23 -0.64
CA GLY A 29 -14.97 -8.46 -1.92
C GLY A 29 -14.97 -7.28 -2.90
N SER A 30 -14.62 -6.06 -2.46
CA SER A 30 -14.65 -4.86 -3.30
C SER A 30 -13.70 -4.91 -4.51
N HIS A 31 -12.64 -5.72 -4.45
CA HIS A 31 -11.72 -5.96 -5.57
C HIS A 31 -12.40 -6.63 -6.78
N LYS A 32 -13.62 -7.13 -6.62
CA LYS A 32 -14.45 -7.70 -7.71
C LYS A 32 -15.51 -6.72 -8.21
N SER A 33 -15.56 -5.52 -7.66
CA SER A 33 -16.54 -4.50 -8.00
C SER A 33 -15.88 -3.40 -8.83
N ASN A 34 -16.53 -2.97 -9.91
CA ASN A 34 -16.14 -1.76 -10.64
C ASN A 34 -17.12 -0.60 -10.42
N VAL A 35 -17.82 -0.63 -9.31
CA VAL A 35 -18.72 0.46 -8.89
C VAL A 35 -17.93 1.48 -8.08
N ALA A 36 -18.09 2.76 -8.41
CA ALA A 36 -17.49 3.85 -7.64
C ALA A 36 -17.94 3.80 -6.18
N CYS A 37 -17.07 4.23 -5.27
CA CYS A 37 -17.42 4.36 -3.87
C CYS A 37 -18.39 5.56 -3.70
N PRO A 38 -19.62 5.35 -3.20
CA PRO A 38 -20.59 6.44 -3.03
C PRO A 38 -20.37 7.25 -1.72
N TYR A 39 -19.34 6.91 -0.94
CA TYR A 39 -19.09 7.48 0.39
C TYR A 39 -17.85 8.37 0.43
N ASP A 40 -17.54 9.06 -0.66
CA ASP A 40 -16.38 9.96 -0.80
C ASP A 40 -15.06 9.29 -0.38
N SER A 41 -14.98 7.97 -0.56
CA SER A 41 -13.85 7.14 -0.13
C SER A 41 -13.57 7.20 1.38
N ASN A 42 -14.57 7.57 2.18
CA ASN A 42 -14.45 7.60 3.63
C ASN A 42 -14.74 6.21 4.23
N PRO A 43 -13.73 5.50 4.75
CA PRO A 43 -13.91 4.15 5.30
C PRO A 43 -14.73 4.14 6.60
N ASP A 44 -14.90 5.28 7.26
CA ASP A 44 -15.73 5.38 8.46
C ASP A 44 -17.23 5.34 8.14
N LEU A 45 -17.59 5.68 6.90
CA LEU A 45 -18.97 5.75 6.43
C LEU A 45 -19.40 4.56 5.58
N GLU A 46 -18.46 3.85 4.94
CA GLU A 46 -18.78 2.79 4.00
C GLU A 46 -19.23 1.51 4.71
N PRO A 47 -20.49 1.06 4.53
CA PRO A 47 -21.00 -0.17 5.16
C PRO A 47 -20.20 -1.40 4.73
N GLY A 48 -19.94 -2.30 5.66
CA GLY A 48 -19.19 -3.53 5.41
C GLY A 48 -17.67 -3.37 5.46
N THR A 49 -17.18 -2.16 5.66
CA THR A 49 -15.76 -1.93 5.92
C THR A 49 -15.37 -2.53 7.28
N ILE A 50 -14.33 -3.33 7.29
CA ILE A 50 -13.78 -3.92 8.51
C ILE A 50 -12.45 -3.26 8.87
N SER A 51 -12.22 -3.09 10.15
CA SER A 51 -10.94 -2.65 10.70
C SER A 51 -10.06 -3.87 11.00
N LEU A 52 -8.80 -3.79 10.63
CA LEU A 52 -7.83 -4.84 10.91
C LEU A 52 -6.97 -4.39 12.10
N GLU A 53 -7.07 -5.15 13.19
CA GLU A 53 -6.16 -4.98 14.33
C GLU A 53 -4.90 -5.78 14.06
N VAL A 54 -3.75 -5.13 14.11
CA VAL A 54 -2.45 -5.70 13.77
C VAL A 54 -1.41 -5.36 14.82
N LYS A 55 -0.38 -6.17 14.89
CA LYS A 55 0.76 -5.96 15.78
C LYS A 55 1.96 -5.43 15.00
N ALA A 56 2.87 -4.79 15.72
CA ALA A 56 4.18 -4.42 15.17
C ALA A 56 4.87 -5.66 14.60
N GLY A 57 5.33 -5.57 13.36
CA GLY A 57 5.93 -6.68 12.60
C GLY A 57 4.96 -7.45 11.71
N ASP A 58 3.65 -7.26 11.86
CA ASP A 58 2.69 -7.83 10.94
C ASP A 58 2.78 -7.16 9.55
N ALA A 59 2.35 -7.90 8.54
CA ALA A 59 2.22 -7.39 7.18
C ALA A 59 0.93 -7.85 6.53
N ILE A 60 0.36 -6.98 5.69
CA ILE A 60 -0.86 -7.28 4.91
C ILE A 60 -0.50 -7.16 3.43
N LEU A 61 -0.76 -8.25 2.68
CA LEU A 61 -0.66 -8.27 1.22
C LEU A 61 -2.05 -8.20 0.60
N PHE A 62 -2.24 -7.26 -0.31
CA PHE A 62 -3.52 -7.10 -1.01
C PHE A 62 -3.33 -6.55 -2.42
N THR A 63 -4.37 -6.64 -3.25
CA THR A 63 -4.43 -6.00 -4.57
C THR A 63 -4.92 -4.56 -4.44
N GLU A 64 -4.35 -3.64 -5.22
CA GLU A 64 -4.81 -2.24 -5.28
C GLU A 64 -6.28 -2.09 -5.73
N ALA A 65 -6.86 -3.11 -6.36
CA ALA A 65 -8.29 -3.13 -6.67
C ALA A 65 -9.19 -3.26 -5.43
N LEU A 66 -8.64 -3.68 -4.28
CA LEU A 66 -9.38 -3.74 -3.02
C LEU A 66 -9.60 -2.34 -2.47
N ARG A 67 -10.83 -1.98 -2.13
CA ARG A 67 -11.09 -0.76 -1.37
C ARG A 67 -10.50 -0.89 0.01
N HIS A 68 -9.63 0.03 0.34
CA HIS A 68 -8.89 0.06 1.59
C HIS A 68 -8.66 1.50 2.04
N GLY A 69 -8.30 1.66 3.28
CA GLY A 69 -8.00 2.97 3.84
C GLY A 69 -7.51 2.88 5.27
N GLY A 70 -7.69 3.95 6.01
CA GLY A 70 -7.43 3.99 7.44
C GLY A 70 -8.55 4.74 8.14
N ARG A 71 -8.97 4.24 9.30
CA ARG A 71 -9.86 4.97 10.19
C ARG A 71 -9.22 6.29 10.64
N THR A 72 -10.04 7.21 11.06
CA THR A 72 -9.58 8.42 11.72
C THR A 72 -8.73 8.04 12.94
N ASN A 73 -7.54 8.62 13.04
CA ASN A 73 -6.68 8.45 14.21
C ASN A 73 -7.17 9.39 15.32
N LEU A 74 -7.71 8.82 16.37
CA LEU A 74 -8.22 9.56 17.54
C LEU A 74 -7.19 9.61 18.68
N SER A 75 -6.03 8.98 18.50
CA SER A 75 -4.96 8.97 19.49
C SER A 75 -3.98 10.12 19.27
N SER A 76 -3.11 10.35 20.24
CA SER A 76 -1.99 11.28 20.12
C SER A 76 -0.75 10.67 19.43
N GLN A 77 -0.81 9.39 19.06
CA GLN A 77 0.32 8.69 18.45
C GLN A 77 0.32 8.85 16.92
N THR A 78 1.47 9.10 16.36
CA THR A 78 1.65 9.09 14.90
C THR A 78 1.69 7.64 14.40
N ARG A 79 0.72 7.28 13.56
CA ARG A 79 0.73 5.99 12.85
C ARG A 79 1.74 6.04 11.71
N LYS A 80 2.63 5.06 11.67
CA LYS A 80 3.61 4.90 10.59
C LYS A 80 3.53 3.48 10.03
N THR A 81 3.50 3.37 8.71
CA THR A 81 3.50 2.10 7.99
C THR A 81 4.50 2.19 6.83
N LEU A 82 5.08 1.06 6.48
CA LEU A 82 5.93 0.95 5.30
C LEU A 82 5.13 0.27 4.19
N HIS A 83 4.99 0.94 3.05
CA HIS A 83 4.30 0.43 1.88
C HIS A 83 5.30 -0.01 0.82
N VAL A 84 5.10 -1.21 0.29
CA VAL A 84 5.86 -1.75 -0.84
C VAL A 84 4.86 -2.21 -1.89
N GLY A 85 4.91 -1.62 -3.08
CA GLY A 85 4.03 -1.95 -4.20
C GLY A 85 4.79 -2.57 -5.35
N TYR A 86 4.18 -3.54 -6.00
CA TYR A 86 4.68 -4.16 -7.23
C TYR A 86 3.61 -4.15 -8.30
N GLY A 87 3.99 -3.74 -9.50
CA GLY A 87 3.16 -3.71 -10.68
C GLY A 87 3.98 -3.98 -11.94
N PRO A 88 3.34 -4.07 -13.11
CA PRO A 88 4.05 -4.12 -14.39
C PRO A 88 4.96 -2.92 -14.56
N HIS A 89 6.09 -3.11 -15.23
CA HIS A 89 7.11 -2.06 -15.41
C HIS A 89 6.62 -0.80 -16.15
N TRP A 90 5.53 -0.90 -16.90
CA TRP A 90 4.91 0.21 -17.62
C TRP A 90 3.85 0.97 -16.78
N LEU A 91 3.47 0.43 -15.62
CA LEU A 91 2.51 1.07 -14.72
C LEU A 91 3.25 2.00 -13.77
N GLN A 92 3.04 3.30 -13.95
CA GLN A 92 3.54 4.30 -13.02
C GLN A 92 2.55 4.48 -11.85
N SER A 93 3.08 4.75 -10.67
CA SER A 93 2.26 5.11 -9.53
C SER A 93 1.52 6.42 -9.83
N GLN A 94 0.23 6.45 -9.57
CA GLN A 94 -0.60 7.65 -9.77
C GLN A 94 -0.63 8.57 -8.53
N ASN A 95 0.02 8.18 -7.47
CA ASN A 95 0.06 9.01 -6.27
C ASN A 95 1.15 10.08 -6.37
N ILE A 96 0.87 11.05 -7.21
CA ILE A 96 1.73 12.19 -7.55
C ILE A 96 2.18 12.97 -6.29
N ALA A 97 1.33 13.05 -5.29
CA ALA A 97 1.62 13.87 -4.10
C ALA A 97 2.66 13.26 -3.13
N THR A 98 2.92 11.95 -3.22
CA THR A 98 3.74 11.26 -2.23
C THR A 98 4.75 10.26 -2.79
N MET A 99 4.70 9.92 -4.08
CA MET A 99 5.40 8.77 -4.64
C MET A 99 6.06 9.00 -6.00
N ASP A 100 6.19 10.25 -6.41
CA ASP A 100 6.82 10.59 -7.71
C ASP A 100 8.33 10.57 -7.65
N GLU A 101 8.88 10.45 -6.46
CA GLU A 101 10.31 10.21 -6.33
C GLU A 101 10.56 8.70 -6.44
N PRO A 102 11.41 8.28 -7.37
CA PRO A 102 11.84 6.89 -7.43
C PRO A 102 12.47 6.49 -6.09
N PRO A 103 12.32 5.24 -5.65
CA PRO A 103 12.92 4.79 -4.40
C PRO A 103 14.43 5.02 -4.45
N HIS A 104 14.96 5.79 -3.49
CA HIS A 104 16.38 6.01 -3.39
C HIS A 104 17.07 4.75 -2.89
N VAL A 105 17.88 4.15 -3.75
CA VAL A 105 18.68 2.98 -3.43
C VAL A 105 20.15 3.39 -3.35
N THR A 106 20.76 3.24 -2.17
CA THR A 106 22.18 3.53 -2.03
C THR A 106 23.03 2.47 -2.74
N GLU A 107 24.21 2.87 -3.22
CA GLU A 107 25.17 1.95 -3.86
C GLU A 107 25.46 0.73 -2.97
N SER A 108 25.67 0.94 -1.67
CA SER A 108 25.92 -0.16 -0.73
C SER A 108 24.75 -1.15 -0.62
N THR A 109 23.50 -0.67 -0.75
CA THR A 109 22.31 -1.52 -0.80
C THR A 109 22.25 -2.27 -2.12
N TRP A 110 22.48 -1.57 -3.24
CA TRP A 110 22.49 -2.16 -4.57
C TRP A 110 23.50 -3.31 -4.69
N GLN A 111 24.71 -3.12 -4.15
CA GLN A 111 25.76 -4.14 -4.19
C GLN A 111 25.43 -5.40 -3.37
N ARG A 112 24.62 -5.27 -2.33
CA ARG A 112 24.17 -6.43 -1.53
C ARG A 112 23.06 -7.25 -2.17
N TRP A 113 22.36 -6.69 -3.15
CA TRP A 113 21.22 -7.34 -3.78
C TRP A 113 21.65 -8.38 -4.83
N SER A 114 20.91 -9.48 -4.86
CA SER A 114 21.05 -10.46 -5.94
C SER A 114 20.54 -9.87 -7.28
N PRO A 115 20.90 -10.48 -8.42
CA PRO A 115 20.37 -10.07 -9.72
C PRO A 115 18.82 -10.06 -9.76
N GLU A 116 18.19 -11.03 -9.09
CA GLU A 116 16.71 -11.12 -9.01
C GLU A 116 16.13 -9.96 -8.21
N GLN A 117 16.75 -9.61 -7.09
CA GLN A 117 16.32 -8.47 -6.28
C GLN A 117 16.49 -7.15 -7.05
N ARG A 118 17.63 -6.97 -7.75
CA ARG A 118 17.85 -5.79 -8.61
C ARG A 118 16.82 -5.71 -9.73
N ALA A 119 16.38 -6.84 -10.26
CA ALA A 119 15.38 -6.89 -11.32
C ALA A 119 14.03 -6.26 -10.91
N LEU A 120 13.69 -6.25 -9.63
CA LEU A 120 12.48 -5.62 -9.11
C LEU A 120 12.52 -4.08 -9.22
N PHE A 121 13.71 -3.50 -9.42
CA PHE A 121 13.92 -2.05 -9.54
C PHE A 121 14.34 -1.59 -10.94
N ARG A 122 14.23 -2.45 -11.93
CA ARG A 122 14.71 -2.21 -13.31
C ARG A 122 14.00 -1.08 -14.06
N CYS A 123 12.81 -0.73 -13.61
CA CYS A 123 12.04 0.34 -14.26
C CYS A 123 12.61 1.75 -14.02
N TRP A 124 13.69 1.87 -13.24
CA TRP A 124 14.31 3.14 -12.90
C TRP A 124 15.83 3.07 -13.13
N PRO A 125 16.28 3.00 -14.41
CA PRO A 125 17.71 2.83 -14.72
C PRO A 125 18.59 3.99 -14.26
N ASP A 126 18.01 5.19 -14.07
CA ASP A 126 18.76 6.41 -13.75
C ASP A 126 19.00 6.62 -12.24
N LEU A 127 18.55 5.68 -11.40
CA LEU A 127 18.73 5.76 -9.96
C LEU A 127 20.16 5.49 -9.47
N LEU A 128 21.01 5.05 -10.38
CA LEU A 128 22.41 4.71 -10.10
C LEU A 128 23.40 5.75 -10.61
N ALA A 129 22.90 6.90 -11.07
CA ALA A 129 23.75 8.00 -11.56
C ALA A 129 24.21 8.90 -10.42
#